data_107059107eca300b07160ac558b21fb2
#
_entry.id   107059107eca300b07160ac558b21fb2
#
_cell.length_a   1.000
_cell.length_b   1.000
_cell.length_c   1.000
_cell.angle_alpha   90.00
_cell.angle_beta   90.00
_cell.angle_gamma   90.00
#
_symmetry.space_group_name_H-M   'P 1'
#
loop_
_entity.id
_entity.type
_entity.pdbx_description
1 polymer ?
#
loop_
_entity_poly.entity_id
_entity_poly.type
_entity_poly.pdbx_seq_one_letter_code
_entity_poly.pdbx_strand_id
1 'polypeptide(L)'
;AIAQSIMDDARRIGLCDVNQCVSITKDFDGKTTGHLRALPRNIRFISEDGKGVRESRVMYEAMRIAAEKGLTVMSHAEDMDLSALDYRLAENLETARNLYLAQSTGARLHMCHVSTKEALADILAAKARGVRVTCEVTPHHIWFWDSDFRVNPPIRAKEDVEALIAAMLRGEVEAIATDHAPHTEEDKRGGAPGMVG
;
A
#
# COMPACT_ATOMS: atom_id res chain seq x y z
N ALA A 1 -6.54 -21.54 0.94
CA ALA A 1 -7.48 -22.07 -0.06
C ALA A 1 -7.86 -20.97 -1.08
N ILE A 2 -8.51 -19.87 -0.69
CA ILE A 2 -9.02 -18.82 -1.60
C ILE A 2 -7.91 -18.22 -2.48
N ALA A 3 -6.82 -17.72 -1.89
CA ALA A 3 -5.71 -17.14 -2.65
C ALA A 3 -5.13 -18.11 -3.70
N GLN A 4 -5.06 -19.41 -3.39
CA GLN A 4 -4.59 -20.41 -4.34
C GLN A 4 -5.57 -20.57 -5.49
N SER A 5 -6.86 -20.64 -5.20
CA SER A 5 -7.91 -20.77 -6.23
C SER A 5 -7.88 -19.60 -7.22
N ILE A 6 -7.73 -18.35 -6.70
CA ILE A 6 -7.62 -17.15 -7.55
C ILE A 6 -6.40 -17.23 -8.49
N MET A 7 -5.24 -17.62 -7.95
CA MET A 7 -4.03 -17.76 -8.76
C MET A 7 -4.12 -18.90 -9.79
N ASP A 8 -4.82 -19.98 -9.45
CA ASP A 8 -5.04 -21.11 -10.38
C ASP A 8 -6.01 -20.72 -11.50
N ASP A 9 -7.07 -19.99 -11.18
CA ASP A 9 -8.01 -19.44 -12.17
C ASP A 9 -7.31 -18.45 -13.10
N ALA A 10 -6.49 -17.56 -12.58
CA ALA A 10 -5.73 -16.62 -13.40
C ALA A 10 -4.79 -17.36 -14.39
N ARG A 11 -4.08 -18.38 -13.92
CA ARG A 11 -3.25 -19.22 -14.81
C ARG A 11 -4.06 -19.94 -15.88
N ARG A 12 -5.25 -20.43 -15.54
CA ARG A 12 -6.16 -21.09 -16.48
C ARG A 12 -6.67 -20.11 -17.54
N ILE A 13 -6.97 -18.87 -17.16
CA ILE A 13 -7.44 -17.82 -18.07
C ILE A 13 -6.28 -17.30 -18.95
N GLY A 14 -5.08 -17.16 -18.41
CA GLY A 14 -3.85 -16.85 -19.15
C GLY A 14 -3.73 -15.41 -19.67
N LEU A 15 -4.47 -14.45 -19.10
CA LEU A 15 -4.41 -13.03 -19.51
C LEU A 15 -3.31 -12.26 -18.80
N CYS A 16 -3.02 -12.59 -17.55
CA CYS A 16 -1.98 -11.95 -16.75
C CYS A 16 -1.51 -12.86 -15.61
N ASP A 17 -0.36 -12.53 -15.04
CA ASP A 17 0.13 -13.17 -13.82
C ASP A 17 -0.52 -12.53 -12.60
N VAL A 18 -1.10 -13.35 -11.72
CA VAL A 18 -1.73 -12.91 -10.49
C VAL A 18 -0.97 -13.43 -9.27
N ASN A 19 -0.59 -12.53 -8.37
CA ASN A 19 -0.05 -12.84 -7.07
C ASN A 19 -1.01 -12.30 -6.01
N GLN A 20 -1.83 -13.16 -5.42
CA GLN A 20 -2.82 -12.77 -4.44
C GLN A 20 -2.18 -12.39 -3.11
N CYS A 21 -2.52 -11.21 -2.59
CA CYS A 21 -2.20 -10.81 -1.21
C CYS A 21 -3.08 -11.55 -0.20
N VAL A 22 -2.55 -11.72 1.01
CA VAL A 22 -3.29 -12.20 2.19
C VAL A 22 -3.27 -11.11 3.24
N SER A 23 -4.36 -10.97 3.99
CA SER A 23 -4.46 -9.94 5.04
C SER A 23 -3.33 -10.06 6.07
N ILE A 24 -2.82 -8.92 6.52
CA ILE A 24 -1.81 -8.84 7.59
C ILE A 24 -2.40 -9.37 8.89
N THR A 25 -3.62 -8.93 9.22
CA THR A 25 -4.32 -9.43 10.40
C THR A 25 -5.39 -10.45 10.00
N LYS A 26 -5.61 -11.44 10.83
CA LYS A 26 -6.58 -12.51 10.55
C LYS A 26 -7.99 -11.92 10.46
N ASP A 27 -8.65 -12.16 9.33
CA ASP A 27 -10.01 -11.69 9.07
C ASP A 27 -10.17 -10.16 9.26
N PHE A 28 -9.09 -9.40 9.07
CA PHE A 28 -9.02 -7.95 9.30
C PHE A 28 -9.34 -7.52 10.74
N ASP A 29 -9.01 -8.37 11.73
CA ASP A 29 -9.28 -8.09 13.14
C ASP A 29 -8.39 -6.99 13.75
N GLY A 30 -7.37 -6.54 13.03
CA GLY A 30 -6.42 -5.51 13.46
C GLY A 30 -5.44 -5.96 14.55
N LYS A 31 -5.41 -7.24 14.91
CA LYS A 31 -4.68 -7.75 16.11
C LYS A 31 -3.89 -9.02 15.88
N THR A 32 -4.42 -9.98 15.14
CA THR A 32 -3.90 -11.35 15.08
C THR A 32 -3.04 -11.56 13.82
N THR A 33 -1.76 -11.82 13.99
CA THR A 33 -0.79 -12.03 12.90
C THR A 33 -0.32 -13.48 12.76
N GLY A 34 -0.66 -14.35 13.71
CA GLY A 34 -0.12 -15.71 13.80
C GLY A 34 -0.35 -16.60 12.58
N HIS A 35 -1.45 -16.38 11.84
CA HIS A 35 -1.78 -17.11 10.61
C HIS A 35 -0.71 -16.92 9.51
N LEU A 36 0.02 -15.79 9.52
CA LEU A 36 1.09 -15.52 8.55
C LEU A 36 2.18 -16.60 8.58
N ARG A 37 2.44 -17.21 9.74
CA ARG A 37 3.43 -18.28 9.88
C ARG A 37 3.06 -19.53 9.11
N ALA A 38 1.77 -19.79 8.93
CA ALA A 38 1.23 -20.93 8.20
C ALA A 38 1.05 -20.71 6.69
N LEU A 39 1.35 -19.50 6.17
CA LEU A 39 1.22 -19.20 4.75
C LEU A 39 2.15 -20.08 3.92
N PRO A 40 1.65 -20.69 2.83
CA PRO A 40 2.46 -21.49 1.92
C PRO A 40 3.47 -20.61 1.15
N ARG A 41 4.53 -21.20 0.64
CA ARG A 41 5.65 -20.47 0.00
C ARG A 41 5.30 -19.71 -1.28
N ASN A 42 4.22 -20.07 -1.94
CA ASN A 42 3.75 -19.38 -3.14
C ASN A 42 2.96 -18.10 -2.83
N ILE A 43 2.57 -17.85 -1.58
CA ILE A 43 2.09 -16.54 -1.14
C ILE A 43 3.31 -15.68 -0.84
N ARG A 44 3.40 -14.54 -1.52
CA ARG A 44 4.56 -13.65 -1.48
C ARG A 44 4.26 -12.29 -0.88
N PHE A 45 3.00 -11.89 -0.84
CA PHE A 45 2.54 -10.56 -0.47
C PHE A 45 1.48 -10.63 0.62
N ILE A 46 1.58 -9.69 1.55
CA ILE A 46 0.58 -9.46 2.60
C ILE A 46 0.19 -7.98 2.63
N SER A 47 -1.07 -7.69 2.87
CA SER A 47 -1.61 -6.32 2.90
C SER A 47 -2.77 -6.23 3.89
N GLU A 48 -2.98 -5.06 4.48
CA GLU A 48 -4.22 -4.72 5.17
C GLU A 48 -4.98 -3.74 4.26
N ASP A 49 -5.55 -4.29 3.21
CA ASP A 49 -6.07 -3.57 2.06
C ASP A 49 -7.12 -2.51 2.44
N GLY A 50 -6.94 -1.30 1.89
CA GLY A 50 -7.83 -0.16 2.09
C GLY A 50 -7.79 0.48 3.48
N LYS A 51 -6.82 0.11 4.33
CA LYS A 51 -6.61 0.72 5.65
C LYS A 51 -5.21 0.44 6.20
N GLY A 52 -4.77 1.27 7.15
CA GLY A 52 -3.54 1.02 7.91
C GLY A 52 -3.74 -0.01 9.02
N VAL A 53 -2.64 -0.64 9.44
CA VAL A 53 -2.61 -1.41 10.69
C VAL A 53 -2.42 -0.45 11.85
N ARG A 54 -3.49 -0.21 12.63
CA ARG A 54 -3.52 0.81 13.68
C ARG A 54 -2.41 0.65 14.72
N GLU A 55 -2.25 -0.56 15.28
CA GLU A 55 -1.28 -0.81 16.35
C GLU A 55 0.12 -1.05 15.80
N SER A 56 1.08 -0.20 16.15
CA SER A 56 2.50 -0.36 15.76
C SER A 56 3.09 -1.70 16.17
N ARG A 57 2.68 -2.26 17.33
CA ARG A 57 3.09 -3.59 17.79
C ARG A 57 2.65 -4.69 16.83
N VAL A 58 1.42 -4.62 16.35
CA VAL A 58 0.87 -5.61 15.41
C VAL A 58 1.62 -5.55 14.08
N MET A 59 1.84 -4.34 13.53
CA MET A 59 2.62 -4.16 12.31
C MET A 59 4.07 -4.64 12.49
N TYR A 60 4.71 -4.37 13.63
CA TYR A 60 6.05 -4.84 13.93
C TYR A 60 6.13 -6.37 13.94
N GLU A 61 5.18 -7.05 14.62
CA GLU A 61 5.11 -8.52 14.62
C GLU A 61 4.89 -9.09 13.22
N ALA A 62 4.00 -8.48 12.43
CA ALA A 62 3.75 -8.87 11.05
C ALA A 62 5.02 -8.74 10.19
N MET A 63 5.73 -7.62 10.30
CA MET A 63 6.98 -7.38 9.57
C MET A 63 8.09 -8.35 10.00
N ARG A 64 8.18 -8.72 11.27
CA ARG A 64 9.11 -9.77 11.71
C ARG A 64 8.82 -11.10 11.04
N ILE A 65 7.55 -11.51 11.04
CA ILE A 65 7.14 -12.76 10.36
C ILE A 65 7.40 -12.66 8.85
N ALA A 66 7.12 -11.51 8.26
CA ALA A 66 7.37 -11.26 6.84
C ALA A 66 8.87 -11.40 6.51
N ALA A 67 9.75 -10.84 7.34
CA ALA A 67 11.21 -10.99 7.16
C ALA A 67 11.66 -12.45 7.25
N GLU A 68 11.18 -13.20 8.26
CA GLU A 68 11.48 -14.63 8.47
C GLU A 68 11.02 -15.49 7.27
N LYS A 69 9.86 -15.16 6.66
CA LYS A 69 9.26 -15.94 5.58
C LYS A 69 9.60 -15.43 4.17
N GLY A 70 10.28 -14.29 4.05
CA GLY A 70 10.56 -13.66 2.77
C GLY A 70 9.34 -13.05 2.09
N LEU A 71 8.31 -12.68 2.87
CA LEU A 71 7.14 -11.97 2.37
C LEU A 71 7.45 -10.49 2.15
N THR A 72 6.68 -9.85 1.28
CA THR A 72 6.65 -8.40 1.12
C THR A 72 5.37 -7.85 1.74
N VAL A 73 5.52 -6.84 2.59
CA VAL A 73 4.38 -6.09 3.14
C VAL A 73 4.00 -5.01 2.14
N MET A 74 2.78 -5.09 1.62
CA MET A 74 2.15 -4.07 0.77
C MET A 74 1.40 -3.12 1.69
N SER A 75 1.86 -1.90 1.84
CA SER A 75 1.31 -0.95 2.81
C SER A 75 0.41 0.08 2.13
N HIS A 76 -0.88 0.01 2.43
CA HIS A 76 -1.77 1.16 2.32
C HIS A 76 -1.49 2.05 3.53
N ALA A 77 -0.81 3.18 3.31
CA ALA A 77 -0.37 4.04 4.41
C ALA A 77 -1.48 5.02 4.81
N GLU A 78 -2.20 4.66 5.85
CA GLU A 78 -3.26 5.50 6.40
C GLU A 78 -3.35 5.31 7.92
N ASP A 79 -2.93 6.32 8.68
CA ASP A 79 -3.15 6.34 10.11
C ASP A 79 -4.65 6.53 10.40
N MET A 80 -5.29 5.47 10.87
CA MET A 80 -6.74 5.40 11.08
C MET A 80 -7.26 6.31 12.18
N ASP A 81 -6.40 6.85 13.03
CA ASP A 81 -6.78 7.81 14.07
C ASP A 81 -6.76 9.25 13.55
N LEU A 82 -6.03 9.50 12.47
CA LEU A 82 -5.83 10.82 11.88
C LEU A 82 -6.59 11.03 10.57
N SER A 83 -6.93 9.99 9.84
CA SER A 83 -7.45 10.10 8.47
C SER A 83 -8.72 10.96 8.35
N ALA A 84 -9.57 10.96 9.38
CA ALA A 84 -10.75 11.82 9.43
C ALA A 84 -10.45 13.29 9.76
N LEU A 85 -9.26 13.58 10.28
CA LEU A 85 -8.83 14.93 10.70
C LEU A 85 -7.90 15.58 9.68
N ASP A 86 -6.88 14.85 9.26
CA ASP A 86 -5.88 15.29 8.28
C ASP A 86 -5.34 14.07 7.54
N TYR A 87 -5.87 13.82 6.35
CA TYR A 87 -5.48 12.66 5.55
C TYR A 87 -4.03 12.73 5.05
N ARG A 88 -3.50 13.94 4.82
CA ARG A 88 -2.09 14.10 4.44
C ARG A 88 -1.16 13.67 5.57
N LEU A 89 -1.46 14.12 6.78
CA LEU A 89 -0.72 13.71 7.96
C LEU A 89 -0.85 12.20 8.23
N ALA A 90 -2.03 11.63 8.01
CA ALA A 90 -2.27 10.19 8.17
C ALA A 90 -1.37 9.35 7.26
N GLU A 91 -1.27 9.70 5.97
CA GLU A 91 -0.37 9.04 5.02
C GLU A 91 1.10 9.19 5.44
N ASN A 92 1.53 10.41 5.75
CA ASN A 92 2.92 10.70 6.07
C ASN A 92 3.39 9.99 7.35
N LEU A 93 2.58 10.02 8.41
CA LEU A 93 2.92 9.36 9.68
C LEU A 93 2.97 7.84 9.56
N GLU A 94 2.00 7.23 8.91
CA GLU A 94 2.04 5.78 8.71
C GLU A 94 3.19 5.37 7.80
N THR A 95 3.49 6.14 6.77
CA THR A 95 4.67 5.94 5.92
C THR A 95 5.94 5.95 6.77
N ALA A 96 6.18 7.02 7.53
CA ALA A 96 7.37 7.14 8.38
C ALA A 96 7.47 5.98 9.39
N ARG A 97 6.37 5.65 10.08
CA ARG A 97 6.31 4.51 11.01
C ARG A 97 6.72 3.21 10.34
N ASN A 98 6.12 2.89 9.19
CA ASN A 98 6.34 1.62 8.51
C ASN A 98 7.76 1.51 7.95
N LEU A 99 8.37 2.61 7.52
CA LEU A 99 9.78 2.67 7.11
C LEU A 99 10.73 2.34 8.28
N TYR A 100 10.49 2.90 9.48
CA TYR A 100 11.27 2.58 10.67
C TYR A 100 11.10 1.13 11.11
N LEU A 101 9.88 0.60 11.05
CA LEU A 101 9.61 -0.81 11.35
C LEU A 101 10.29 -1.75 10.34
N ALA A 102 10.27 -1.43 9.06
CA ALA A 102 10.95 -2.19 8.02
C ALA A 102 12.47 -2.18 8.22
N GLN A 103 13.04 -1.02 8.56
CA GLN A 103 14.46 -0.88 8.88
C GLN A 103 14.85 -1.75 10.07
N SER A 104 14.05 -1.73 11.14
CA SER A 104 14.31 -2.49 12.38
C SER A 104 14.18 -4.00 12.20
N THR A 105 13.24 -4.46 11.38
CA THR A 105 12.94 -5.89 11.19
C THR A 105 13.67 -6.52 10.02
N GLY A 106 14.19 -5.70 9.10
CA GLY A 106 14.71 -6.15 7.82
C GLY A 106 13.65 -6.68 6.85
N ALA A 107 12.37 -6.41 7.08
CA ALA A 107 11.28 -6.79 6.19
C ALA A 107 11.40 -6.08 4.82
N ARG A 108 10.83 -6.72 3.80
CA ARG A 108 10.56 -6.05 2.52
C ARG A 108 9.26 -5.28 2.65
N LEU A 109 9.31 -4.00 2.34
CA LEU A 109 8.16 -3.11 2.36
C LEU A 109 7.88 -2.58 0.95
N HIS A 110 6.64 -2.52 0.57
CA HIS A 110 6.19 -1.82 -0.62
C HIS A 110 5.13 -0.79 -0.22
N MET A 111 5.37 0.48 -0.55
CA MET A 111 4.45 1.57 -0.27
C MET A 111 3.51 1.72 -1.46
N CYS A 112 2.24 1.37 -1.26
CA CYS A 112 1.20 1.45 -2.27
C CYS A 112 0.79 2.90 -2.52
N HIS A 113 0.40 3.21 -3.78
CA HIS A 113 -0.25 4.45 -4.22
C HIS A 113 0.22 5.72 -3.48
N VAL A 114 1.54 5.94 -3.41
CA VAL A 114 2.11 7.15 -2.77
C VAL A 114 1.54 8.40 -3.41
N SER A 115 1.00 9.31 -2.58
CA SER A 115 0.31 10.50 -3.08
C SER A 115 0.97 11.82 -2.66
N THR A 116 1.74 11.85 -1.56
CA THR A 116 2.35 13.08 -1.05
C THR A 116 3.84 13.15 -1.32
N LYS A 117 4.36 14.35 -1.55
CA LYS A 117 5.80 14.60 -1.72
C LYS A 117 6.61 14.31 -0.45
N GLU A 118 6.00 14.46 0.74
CA GLU A 118 6.64 14.16 2.01
C GLU A 118 6.83 12.64 2.18
N ALA A 119 5.78 11.84 1.96
CA ALA A 119 5.88 10.38 2.01
C ALA A 119 6.92 9.88 0.99
N LEU A 120 6.92 10.42 -0.23
CA LEU A 120 7.92 10.12 -1.24
C LEU A 120 9.34 10.44 -0.74
N ALA A 121 9.55 11.63 -0.16
CA ALA A 121 10.87 12.04 0.35
C ALA A 121 11.36 11.10 1.46
N ASP A 122 10.49 10.69 2.37
CA ASP A 122 10.80 9.74 3.44
C ASP A 122 11.18 8.35 2.88
N ILE A 123 10.47 7.88 1.85
CA ILE A 123 10.76 6.63 1.14
C ILE A 123 12.14 6.69 0.50
N LEU A 124 12.44 7.77 -0.24
CA LEU A 124 13.74 7.94 -0.90
C LEU A 124 14.89 8.03 0.11
N ALA A 125 14.68 8.73 1.20
CA ALA A 125 15.65 8.79 2.29
C ALA A 125 15.86 7.42 2.95
N ALA A 126 14.81 6.61 3.10
CA ALA A 126 14.90 5.24 3.61
C ALA A 126 15.66 4.33 2.64
N LYS A 127 15.41 4.42 1.33
CA LYS A 127 16.17 3.71 0.28
C LYS A 127 17.67 4.03 0.38
N ALA A 128 18.01 5.31 0.53
CA ALA A 128 19.40 5.76 0.67
C ALA A 128 20.09 5.20 1.93
N ARG A 129 19.33 4.90 2.99
CA ARG A 129 19.82 4.21 4.19
C ARG A 129 19.88 2.69 4.08
N GLY A 130 19.51 2.12 2.92
CA GLY A 130 19.52 0.67 2.68
C GLY A 130 18.29 -0.07 3.21
N VAL A 131 17.20 0.61 3.54
CA VAL A 131 15.93 -0.03 3.84
C VAL A 131 15.40 -0.71 2.58
N ARG A 132 14.95 -1.95 2.71
CA ARG A 132 14.38 -2.71 1.59
C ARG A 132 12.94 -2.26 1.30
N VAL A 133 12.82 -1.07 0.77
CA VAL A 133 11.54 -0.45 0.42
C VAL A 133 11.45 -0.15 -1.08
N THR A 134 10.29 -0.41 -1.64
CA THR A 134 9.85 -0.01 -2.98
C THR A 134 8.56 0.81 -2.86
N CYS A 135 8.20 1.54 -3.90
CA CYS A 135 6.96 2.29 -3.93
C CYS A 135 6.33 2.30 -5.32
N GLU A 136 5.06 2.62 -5.35
CA GLU A 136 4.31 2.81 -6.57
C GLU A 136 3.53 4.13 -6.54
N VAL A 137 3.23 4.63 -7.72
CA VAL A 137 2.30 5.74 -7.94
C VAL A 137 1.12 5.26 -8.79
N THR A 138 0.03 6.00 -8.80
CA THR A 138 -1.13 5.67 -9.64
C THR A 138 -1.27 6.65 -10.79
N PRO A 139 -1.91 6.26 -11.91
CA PRO A 139 -2.19 7.19 -13.01
C PRO A 139 -2.94 8.44 -12.55
N HIS A 140 -3.91 8.29 -11.64
CA HIS A 140 -4.70 9.42 -11.17
C HIS A 140 -3.92 10.37 -10.26
N HIS A 141 -2.92 9.91 -9.48
CA HIS A 141 -2.06 10.76 -8.66
C HIS A 141 -0.93 11.46 -9.43
N ILE A 142 -0.68 11.08 -10.68
CA ILE A 142 0.29 11.76 -11.55
C ILE A 142 -0.37 12.55 -12.70
N TRP A 143 -1.71 12.50 -12.82
CA TRP A 143 -2.45 13.17 -13.87
C TRP A 143 -3.34 14.29 -13.36
N PHE A 144 -4.03 14.08 -12.23
CA PHE A 144 -4.93 15.05 -11.65
C PHE A 144 -4.28 15.82 -10.49
N TRP A 145 -4.62 17.08 -10.34
CA TRP A 145 -4.30 17.90 -9.18
C TRP A 145 -5.48 18.81 -8.85
N ASP A 146 -5.59 19.21 -7.58
CA ASP A 146 -6.65 20.11 -7.09
C ASP A 146 -8.05 19.68 -7.53
N SER A 147 -8.30 18.37 -7.54
CA SER A 147 -9.57 17.76 -7.96
C SER A 147 -10.31 17.21 -6.73
N ASP A 148 -11.61 17.39 -6.72
CA ASP A 148 -12.53 16.84 -5.73
C ASP A 148 -12.98 15.40 -6.07
N PHE A 149 -12.44 14.80 -7.13
CA PHE A 149 -12.72 13.41 -7.46
C PHE A 149 -12.22 12.49 -6.35
N ARG A 150 -13.14 11.73 -5.76
CA ARG A 150 -12.86 10.94 -4.55
C ARG A 150 -12.15 9.64 -4.87
N VAL A 151 -10.90 9.57 -4.46
CA VAL A 151 -10.06 8.38 -4.38
C VAL A 151 -9.42 8.29 -2.99
N ASN A 152 -8.87 7.16 -2.66
CA ASN A 152 -8.14 6.94 -1.42
C ASN A 152 -6.75 6.32 -1.72
N PRO A 153 -5.64 7.06 -1.52
CA PRO A 153 -5.53 8.43 -0.99
C PRO A 153 -6.15 9.51 -1.90
N PRO A 154 -6.50 10.69 -1.35
CA PRO A 154 -7.07 11.79 -2.14
C PRO A 154 -6.12 12.34 -3.20
N ILE A 155 -6.67 12.93 -4.27
CA ILE A 155 -5.91 13.74 -5.22
C ILE A 155 -5.27 14.91 -4.46
N ARG A 156 -3.98 15.19 -4.76
CA ARG A 156 -3.18 16.17 -4.06
C ARG A 156 -2.99 17.45 -4.87
N ALA A 157 -2.24 18.39 -4.31
CA ALA A 157 -1.86 19.62 -4.95
C ALA A 157 -0.87 19.37 -6.12
N LYS A 158 -0.71 20.35 -6.98
CA LYS A 158 0.15 20.26 -8.16
C LYS A 158 1.61 19.94 -7.81
N GLU A 159 2.10 20.48 -6.71
CA GLU A 159 3.47 20.27 -6.24
C GLU A 159 3.73 18.79 -5.85
N ASP A 160 2.72 18.08 -5.38
CA ASP A 160 2.81 16.65 -5.10
C ASP A 160 2.94 15.87 -6.41
N VAL A 161 2.06 16.16 -7.37
CA VAL A 161 2.07 15.55 -8.72
C VAL A 161 3.44 15.75 -9.40
N GLU A 162 3.95 16.99 -9.38
CA GLU A 162 5.26 17.31 -9.96
C GLU A 162 6.40 16.53 -9.29
N ALA A 163 6.35 16.38 -7.97
CA ALA A 163 7.35 15.59 -7.23
C ALA A 163 7.29 14.09 -7.59
N LEU A 164 6.09 13.52 -7.68
CA LEU A 164 5.89 12.12 -8.07
C LEU A 164 6.38 11.87 -9.50
N ILE A 165 6.03 12.73 -10.46
CA ILE A 165 6.49 12.63 -11.86
C ILE A 165 8.01 12.74 -11.93
N ALA A 166 8.59 13.70 -11.21
CA ALA A 166 10.04 13.88 -11.22
C ALA A 166 10.79 12.65 -10.69
N ALA A 167 10.29 12.04 -9.60
CA ALA A 167 10.86 10.80 -9.05
C ALA A 167 10.70 9.62 -10.02
N MET A 168 9.54 9.49 -10.65
CA MET A 168 9.28 8.44 -11.64
C MET A 168 10.26 8.57 -12.84
N LEU A 169 10.48 9.78 -13.35
CA LEU A 169 11.41 10.02 -14.44
C LEU A 169 12.87 9.76 -14.07
N ARG A 170 13.24 9.86 -12.80
CA ARG A 170 14.57 9.48 -12.31
C ARG A 170 14.71 7.97 -12.03
N GLY A 171 13.64 7.19 -12.21
CA GLY A 171 13.63 5.74 -11.89
C GLY A 171 13.65 5.42 -10.41
N GLU A 172 13.16 6.33 -9.57
CA GLU A 172 13.09 6.18 -8.11
C GLU A 172 11.78 5.52 -7.63
N VAL A 173 10.82 5.37 -8.54
CA VAL A 173 9.52 4.69 -8.33
C VAL A 173 9.55 3.38 -9.12
N GLU A 174 9.23 2.26 -8.48
CA GLU A 174 9.37 0.93 -9.06
C GLU A 174 8.18 0.48 -9.90
N ALA A 175 6.98 1.02 -9.63
CA ALA A 175 5.77 0.59 -10.33
C ALA A 175 4.78 1.74 -10.53
N ILE A 176 3.92 1.56 -11.54
CA ILE A 176 2.67 2.31 -11.69
C ILE A 176 1.55 1.30 -11.49
N ALA A 177 0.73 1.50 -10.46
CA ALA A 177 -0.41 0.65 -10.13
C ALA A 177 -1.71 1.39 -10.42
N THR A 178 -2.70 0.69 -10.93
CA THR A 178 -3.98 1.30 -11.27
C THR A 178 -4.83 1.61 -10.05
N ASP A 179 -4.61 0.89 -8.97
CA ASP A 179 -5.49 0.91 -7.79
C ASP A 179 -6.96 0.73 -8.21
N HIS A 180 -7.20 -0.26 -9.09
CA HIS A 180 -8.50 -0.51 -9.70
C HIS A 180 -9.47 -1.08 -8.66
N ALA A 181 -10.16 -0.18 -7.97
CA ALA A 181 -11.20 -0.48 -6.98
C ALA A 181 -12.54 0.14 -7.45
N PRO A 182 -13.21 -0.47 -8.44
CA PRO A 182 -14.36 0.13 -9.08
C PRO A 182 -15.56 0.23 -8.12
N HIS A 183 -16.23 1.37 -8.16
CA HIS A 183 -17.48 1.64 -7.46
C HIS A 183 -18.53 2.12 -8.43
N THR A 184 -19.79 1.82 -8.15
CA THR A 184 -20.90 2.34 -8.93
C THR A 184 -21.07 3.86 -8.73
N GLU A 185 -21.78 4.53 -9.64
CA GLU A 185 -22.12 5.94 -9.46
C GLU A 185 -22.92 6.18 -8.17
N GLU A 186 -23.74 5.21 -7.75
CA GLU A 186 -24.52 5.29 -6.52
C GLU A 186 -23.61 5.26 -5.30
N ASP A 187 -22.63 4.34 -5.28
CA ASP A 187 -21.60 4.28 -4.23
C ASP A 187 -20.83 5.59 -4.15
N LYS A 188 -20.44 6.14 -5.30
CA LYS A 188 -19.73 7.43 -5.38
C LYS A 188 -20.55 8.58 -4.82
N ARG A 189 -21.86 8.64 -5.13
CA ARG A 189 -22.79 9.61 -4.52
C ARG A 189 -22.89 9.42 -3.01
N GLY A 190 -22.82 8.17 -2.53
CA GLY A 190 -22.73 7.82 -1.11
C GLY A 190 -21.37 8.09 -0.45
N GLY A 191 -20.39 8.54 -1.25
CA GLY A 191 -19.07 8.93 -0.75
C GLY A 191 -18.00 7.85 -0.82
N ALA A 192 -18.19 6.76 -1.55
CA ALA A 192 -17.16 5.74 -1.73
C ALA A 192 -15.89 6.33 -2.40
N PRO A 193 -14.68 6.03 -1.88
CA PRO A 193 -13.45 6.66 -2.33
C PRO A 193 -12.76 5.97 -3.52
N GLY A 194 -13.25 4.84 -4.00
CA GLY A 194 -12.58 4.10 -5.08
C GLY A 194 -12.71 4.73 -6.46
N MET A 195 -11.89 4.30 -7.41
CA MET A 195 -12.02 4.68 -8.82
C MET A 195 -13.31 4.17 -9.44
N VAL A 196 -13.89 4.93 -10.35
CA VAL A 196 -14.94 4.43 -11.24
C VAL A 196 -14.27 3.55 -12.30
N GLY A 197 -14.74 2.36 -12.43
CA GLY A 197 -14.22 1.38 -13.41
C GLY A 197 -14.50 1.80 -14.86
#